data_bf1c82c04f0cc8dd8be9683c11981885
#
_entry.id   bf1c82c04f0cc8dd8be9683c11981885
#
_cell.length_a   1.000
_cell.length_b   1.000
_cell.length_c   1.000
_cell.angle_alpha   90.00
_cell.angle_beta   90.00
_cell.angle_gamma   90.00
#
_symmetry.space_group_name_H-M   'P 1'
#
loop_
_entity.id
_entity.type
_entity.pdbx_description
1 polymer ?
#
loop_
_entity_poly.entity_id
_entity_poly.type
_entity_poly.pdbx_seq_one_letter_code
_entity_poly.pdbx_strand_id
1 'polypeptide(L)'
;RPAWTGEVYETECFFPTWINKESAAHVQALVDAHHALWGDKRIGHADADPKRDAMHLREGRPLTDKWTFSTNCVSIQGRYGIPCVGFGPGAESQAHAPNEITWKQDLVTCAALYAAVPGLYKPENKTADVTEFRQSLTNNQIQ
;
A
#
# COMPACT_ATOMS: atom_id res chain seq x y z
N ARG A 1 25.02 11.92 7.70
CA ARG A 1 25.09 12.53 9.04
C ARG A 1 25.71 11.53 10.02
N PRO A 2 26.56 11.95 10.97
CA PRO A 2 27.03 11.03 12.01
C PRO A 2 25.87 10.57 12.89
N ALA A 3 25.91 9.30 13.30
CA ALA A 3 25.03 8.78 14.32
C ALA A 3 25.32 9.45 15.69
N TRP A 4 24.46 9.29 16.66
CA TRP A 4 24.68 9.80 18.02
C TRP A 4 25.95 9.22 18.68
N THR A 5 26.44 8.08 18.20
CA THR A 5 27.73 7.46 18.58
C THR A 5 28.94 8.15 17.99
N GLY A 6 28.76 9.09 17.03
CA GLY A 6 29.82 9.69 16.25
C GLY A 6 30.24 8.90 15.01
N GLU A 7 29.74 7.68 14.83
CA GLU A 7 30.01 6.87 13.65
C GLU A 7 29.28 7.44 12.41
N VAL A 8 29.92 7.36 11.26
CA VAL A 8 29.35 7.77 9.97
C VAL A 8 29.00 6.54 9.18
N TYR A 9 27.71 6.39 8.87
CA TYR A 9 27.22 5.34 7.97
C TYR A 9 26.91 5.98 6.61
N GLU A 10 27.50 5.44 5.57
CA GLU A 10 27.10 5.78 4.22
C GLU A 10 25.82 5.04 3.87
N THR A 11 24.77 5.78 3.62
CA THR A 11 23.46 5.24 3.20
C THR A 11 23.05 5.91 1.90
N GLU A 12 22.58 5.09 0.97
CA GLU A 12 21.96 5.60 -0.24
C GLU A 12 20.67 6.36 0.11
N CYS A 13 20.61 7.63 -0.26
CA CYS A 13 19.44 8.49 -0.03
C CYS A 13 18.52 8.56 -1.26
N PHE A 14 18.39 7.46 -1.99
CA PHE A 14 17.51 7.35 -3.14
C PHE A 14 16.33 6.44 -2.82
N PHE A 15 15.12 7.01 -2.91
CA PHE A 15 13.86 6.33 -2.62
C PHE A 15 12.98 6.40 -3.87
N PRO A 16 13.03 5.39 -4.75
CA PRO A 16 12.21 5.38 -5.95
C PRO A 16 10.73 5.34 -5.59
N THR A 17 9.95 6.17 -6.26
CA THR A 17 8.49 6.10 -6.18
C THR A 17 7.95 5.06 -7.14
N TRP A 18 6.68 4.71 -6.98
CA TRP A 18 5.98 3.82 -7.90
C TRP A 18 4.56 4.30 -8.14
N ILE A 19 3.99 3.89 -9.26
CA ILE A 19 2.61 4.15 -9.62
C ILE A 19 1.96 2.81 -9.98
N ASN A 20 0.84 2.52 -9.34
CA ASN A 20 -0.03 1.42 -9.74
C ASN A 20 -1.08 1.91 -10.71
N LYS A 21 -1.36 1.11 -11.75
CA LYS A 21 -2.58 1.29 -12.51
C LYS A 21 -3.76 0.91 -11.61
N GLU A 22 -4.84 1.69 -11.64
CA GLU A 22 -6.05 1.37 -10.87
C GLU A 22 -6.60 -0.01 -11.24
N SER A 23 -6.49 -0.40 -12.53
CA SER A 23 -6.89 -1.72 -13.04
C SER A 23 -5.94 -2.86 -12.69
N ALA A 24 -4.83 -2.61 -12.00
CA ALA A 24 -3.89 -3.68 -11.64
C ALA A 24 -4.53 -4.70 -10.69
N ALA A 25 -4.27 -5.99 -10.91
CA ALA A 25 -4.92 -7.09 -10.19
C ALA A 25 -4.82 -6.98 -8.66
N HIS A 26 -3.69 -6.55 -8.14
CA HIS A 26 -3.49 -6.38 -6.69
C HIS A 26 -4.24 -5.17 -6.11
N VAL A 27 -4.51 -4.15 -6.91
CA VAL A 27 -5.35 -3.00 -6.53
C VAL A 27 -6.82 -3.43 -6.58
N GLN A 28 -7.23 -4.05 -7.70
CA GLN A 28 -8.62 -4.50 -7.88
C GLN A 28 -9.04 -5.55 -6.86
N ALA A 29 -8.14 -6.42 -6.41
CA ALA A 29 -8.45 -7.39 -5.36
C ALA A 29 -8.91 -6.73 -4.04
N LEU A 30 -8.34 -5.59 -3.67
CA LEU A 30 -8.79 -4.81 -2.50
C LEU A 30 -10.13 -4.12 -2.75
N VAL A 31 -10.32 -3.57 -3.93
CA VAL A 31 -11.58 -2.93 -4.35
C VAL A 31 -12.71 -3.96 -4.38
N ASP A 32 -12.47 -5.12 -5.00
CA ASP A 32 -13.44 -6.21 -5.09
C ASP A 32 -13.77 -6.78 -3.71
N ALA A 33 -12.77 -6.90 -2.82
CA ALA A 33 -13.01 -7.33 -1.45
C ALA A 33 -13.87 -6.34 -0.67
N HIS A 34 -13.64 -5.03 -0.85
CA HIS A 34 -14.50 -4.01 -0.25
C HIS A 34 -15.94 -4.12 -0.75
N HIS A 35 -16.15 -4.20 -2.07
CA HIS A 35 -17.48 -4.34 -2.66
C HIS A 35 -18.18 -5.62 -2.24
N ALA A 36 -17.45 -6.75 -2.15
CA ALA A 36 -18.00 -8.02 -1.73
C ALA A 36 -18.48 -7.99 -0.27
N LEU A 37 -17.78 -7.30 0.61
CA LEU A 37 -18.10 -7.22 2.03
C LEU A 37 -19.17 -6.16 2.35
N TRP A 38 -19.11 -5.00 1.68
CA TRP A 38 -19.91 -3.83 2.09
C TRP A 38 -20.62 -3.10 0.95
N GLY A 39 -20.44 -3.54 -0.30
CA GLY A 39 -20.96 -2.80 -1.45
C GLY A 39 -20.33 -1.40 -1.54
N ASP A 40 -21.16 -0.40 -1.79
CA ASP A 40 -20.70 0.99 -1.92
C ASP A 40 -20.61 1.74 -0.60
N LYS A 41 -20.85 1.05 0.51
CA LYS A 41 -20.79 1.68 1.84
C LYS A 41 -19.36 1.99 2.21
N ARG A 42 -19.11 3.21 2.66
CA ARG A 42 -17.85 3.55 3.30
C ARG A 42 -17.80 2.96 4.68
N ILE A 43 -16.72 2.25 4.96
CA ILE A 43 -16.47 1.53 6.20
C ILE A 43 -15.23 2.14 6.85
N GLY A 44 -15.17 2.06 8.16
CA GLY A 44 -14.09 2.60 8.97
C GLY A 44 -14.64 3.38 10.16
N HIS A 45 -13.76 4.07 10.85
CA HIS A 45 -14.17 4.91 11.97
C HIS A 45 -15.05 6.06 11.49
N ALA A 46 -16.10 6.33 12.24
CA ALA A 46 -16.83 7.59 12.14
C ALA A 46 -16.13 8.60 13.03
N ASP A 47 -15.49 9.59 12.44
CA ASP A 47 -14.65 10.47 13.21
C ASP A 47 -15.42 11.47 14.07
N ALA A 48 -14.89 11.70 15.27
CA ALA A 48 -15.37 12.73 16.17
C ALA A 48 -15.01 14.15 15.71
N ASP A 49 -14.05 14.31 14.79
CA ASP A 49 -13.65 15.62 14.25
C ASP A 49 -13.78 15.67 12.72
N PRO A 50 -14.95 16.09 12.20
CA PRO A 50 -15.20 16.19 10.77
C PRO A 50 -14.22 17.09 10.00
N LYS A 51 -13.52 18.00 10.69
CA LYS A 51 -12.53 18.88 10.05
C LYS A 51 -11.20 18.18 9.82
N ARG A 52 -10.82 17.25 10.69
CA ARG A 52 -9.57 16.48 10.56
C ARG A 52 -9.70 15.35 9.55
N ASP A 53 -10.87 14.71 9.48
CA ASP A 53 -11.12 13.57 8.61
C ASP A 53 -12.12 13.85 7.48
N ALA A 54 -12.30 15.11 7.12
CA ALA A 54 -13.12 15.50 5.97
C ALA A 54 -12.73 14.77 4.66
N MET A 55 -11.51 14.23 4.60
CA MET A 55 -11.04 13.42 3.48
C MET A 55 -11.66 12.02 3.43
N HIS A 56 -11.96 11.41 4.57
CA HIS A 56 -12.58 10.09 4.66
C HIS A 56 -14.09 10.10 4.43
N LEU A 57 -14.73 11.22 4.70
CA LEU A 57 -16.19 11.38 4.64
C LEU A 57 -16.71 11.94 3.30
N ARG A 58 -15.84 12.21 2.32
CA ARG A 58 -16.29 12.76 1.04
C ARG A 58 -17.08 11.72 0.25
N GLU A 59 -18.36 11.98 0.05
CA GLU A 59 -19.16 11.28 -0.95
C GLU A 59 -18.48 11.34 -2.33
N GLY A 60 -18.53 10.25 -3.07
CA GLY A 60 -17.98 10.17 -4.43
C GLY A 60 -16.43 10.09 -4.49
N ARG A 61 -15.73 10.02 -3.37
CA ARG A 61 -14.29 9.78 -3.39
C ARG A 61 -14.01 8.35 -3.86
N PRO A 62 -13.06 8.13 -4.78
CA PRO A 62 -12.68 6.79 -5.19
C PRO A 62 -12.16 5.97 -4.00
N LEU A 63 -12.27 4.65 -4.07
CA LEU A 63 -11.71 3.73 -3.07
C LEU A 63 -10.18 3.71 -3.10
N THR A 64 -9.59 4.11 -4.22
CA THR A 64 -8.16 4.18 -4.43
C THR A 64 -7.70 5.63 -4.49
N ASP A 65 -6.55 5.92 -3.90
CA ASP A 65 -5.95 7.26 -3.91
C ASP A 65 -4.42 7.16 -3.82
N LYS A 66 -3.76 8.32 -3.89
CA LYS A 66 -2.32 8.42 -3.70
C LYS A 66 -1.95 8.32 -2.22
N TRP A 67 -0.81 7.74 -1.96
CA TRP A 67 -0.17 7.72 -0.66
C TRP A 67 0.98 8.73 -0.62
N THR A 68 1.02 9.58 0.39
CA THR A 68 2.02 10.65 0.50
C THR A 68 3.23 10.27 1.36
N PHE A 69 3.17 9.14 2.06
CA PHE A 69 4.25 8.63 2.89
C PHE A 69 5.15 7.64 2.17
N SER A 70 6.38 7.54 2.65
CA SER A 70 7.29 6.46 2.29
C SER A 70 6.99 5.20 3.09
N THR A 71 7.07 4.05 2.46
CA THR A 71 6.89 2.73 3.07
C THR A 71 7.93 1.75 2.53
N ASN A 72 7.98 0.53 3.07
CA ASN A 72 8.84 -0.53 2.54
C ASN A 72 8.55 -0.88 1.07
N CYS A 73 7.39 -0.47 0.54
CA CYS A 73 7.06 -0.63 -0.87
C CYS A 73 7.99 0.16 -1.80
N VAL A 74 8.71 1.15 -1.31
CA VAL A 74 9.83 1.80 -2.00
C VAL A 74 10.85 0.76 -2.49
N SER A 75 11.21 -0.19 -1.65
CA SER A 75 12.10 -1.28 -2.04
C SER A 75 11.36 -2.36 -2.82
N ILE A 76 10.20 -2.78 -2.35
CA ILE A 76 9.45 -3.91 -2.95
C ILE A 76 9.07 -3.58 -4.40
N GLN A 77 8.33 -2.52 -4.63
CA GLN A 77 7.91 -2.15 -5.98
C GLN A 77 8.86 -1.17 -6.66
N GLY A 78 9.34 -0.16 -5.92
CA GLY A 78 10.16 0.89 -6.51
C GLY A 78 11.52 0.38 -7.02
N ARG A 79 12.18 -0.55 -6.31
CA ARG A 79 13.46 -1.13 -6.70
C ARG A 79 13.34 -2.44 -7.48
N TYR A 80 12.45 -3.31 -7.02
CA TYR A 80 12.39 -4.69 -7.53
C TYR A 80 11.20 -4.96 -8.43
N GLY A 81 10.32 -3.98 -8.64
CA GLY A 81 9.16 -4.13 -9.53
C GLY A 81 8.11 -5.13 -9.05
N ILE A 82 8.19 -5.58 -7.79
CA ILE A 82 7.21 -6.50 -7.21
C ILE A 82 5.94 -5.71 -6.91
N PRO A 83 4.78 -6.09 -7.47
CA PRO A 83 3.53 -5.38 -7.26
C PRO A 83 3.22 -5.17 -5.77
N CYS A 84 2.96 -3.94 -5.38
CA CYS A 84 2.71 -3.56 -4.00
C CYS A 84 1.65 -2.46 -3.93
N VAL A 85 0.71 -2.60 -3.01
CA VAL A 85 -0.30 -1.58 -2.73
C VAL A 85 -0.40 -1.34 -1.23
N GLY A 86 -0.54 -0.09 -0.83
CA GLY A 86 -0.72 0.28 0.56
C GLY A 86 -2.17 0.15 1.00
N PHE A 87 -2.38 -0.51 2.12
CA PHE A 87 -3.66 -0.59 2.81
C PHE A 87 -3.42 -0.87 4.30
N GLY A 88 -4.14 -0.17 5.18
CA GLY A 88 -4.02 -0.39 6.62
C GLY A 88 -5.07 0.36 7.43
N PRO A 89 -5.18 0.08 8.73
CA PRO A 89 -6.09 0.75 9.64
C PRO A 89 -5.60 2.15 10.00
N GLY A 90 -6.54 3.02 10.36
CA GLY A 90 -6.25 4.37 10.84
C GLY A 90 -6.38 5.44 9.77
N ALA A 91 -6.01 6.65 10.13
CA ALA A 91 -6.03 7.81 9.24
C ALA A 91 -4.61 8.33 9.00
N GLU A 92 -4.32 8.74 7.76
CA GLU A 92 -3.03 9.31 7.38
C GLU A 92 -2.68 10.55 8.23
N SER A 93 -3.70 11.32 8.64
CA SER A 93 -3.54 12.49 9.52
C SER A 93 -3.01 12.17 10.93
N GLN A 94 -3.10 10.91 11.34
CA GLN A 94 -2.59 10.45 12.64
C GLN A 94 -1.13 10.00 12.57
N ALA A 95 -0.62 9.70 11.37
CA ALA A 95 0.76 9.25 11.21
C ALA A 95 1.75 10.31 11.70
N HIS A 96 2.65 9.92 12.61
CA HIS A 96 3.62 10.80 13.27
C HIS A 96 3.02 11.93 14.09
N ALA A 97 1.73 11.84 14.43
CA ALA A 97 1.07 12.82 15.29
C ALA A 97 1.42 12.59 16.78
N PRO A 98 1.45 13.62 17.62
CA PRO A 98 1.49 13.44 19.06
C PRO A 98 0.27 12.62 19.52
N ASN A 99 0.51 11.58 20.32
CA ASN A 99 -0.54 10.64 20.76
C ASN A 99 -1.26 9.97 19.59
N GLU A 100 -0.52 9.52 18.59
CA GLU A 100 -1.02 8.75 17.44
C GLU A 100 -1.97 7.64 17.90
N ILE A 101 -3.13 7.57 17.27
CA ILE A 101 -4.18 6.60 17.57
C ILE A 101 -4.61 5.83 16.33
N THR A 102 -5.14 4.64 16.57
CA THR A 102 -5.86 3.85 15.57
C THR A 102 -7.18 3.39 16.16
N TRP A 103 -8.25 3.47 15.38
CA TRP A 103 -9.60 3.06 15.84
C TRP A 103 -9.74 1.55 15.80
N LYS A 104 -10.32 0.97 16.86
CA LYS A 104 -10.55 -0.48 16.94
C LYS A 104 -11.44 -0.98 15.80
N GLN A 105 -12.39 -0.17 15.35
CA GLN A 105 -13.25 -0.50 14.21
C GLN A 105 -12.44 -0.68 12.92
N ASP A 106 -11.44 0.16 12.68
CA ASP A 106 -10.58 0.06 11.51
C ASP A 106 -9.74 -1.22 11.53
N LEU A 107 -9.27 -1.64 12.70
CA LEU A 107 -8.55 -2.91 12.85
C LEU A 107 -9.42 -4.10 12.42
N VAL A 108 -10.68 -4.12 12.85
CA VAL A 108 -11.63 -5.18 12.48
C VAL A 108 -11.95 -5.15 10.99
N THR A 109 -12.18 -3.95 10.45
CA THR A 109 -12.44 -3.74 9.01
C THR A 109 -11.27 -4.20 8.16
N CYS A 110 -10.04 -3.81 8.53
CA CYS A 110 -8.85 -4.23 7.81
C CYS A 110 -8.62 -5.74 7.89
N ALA A 111 -8.86 -6.36 9.05
CA ALA A 111 -8.75 -7.80 9.20
C ALA A 111 -9.73 -8.54 8.27
N ALA A 112 -10.96 -8.06 8.14
CA ALA A 112 -11.95 -8.63 7.23
C ALA A 112 -11.51 -8.50 5.75
N LEU A 113 -10.98 -7.33 5.35
CA LEU A 113 -10.44 -7.14 4.01
C LEU A 113 -9.26 -8.08 3.73
N TYR A 114 -8.29 -8.15 4.63
CA TYR A 114 -7.14 -9.03 4.47
C TYR A 114 -7.53 -10.51 4.36
N ALA A 115 -8.60 -10.92 5.05
CA ALA A 115 -9.12 -12.28 4.94
C ALA A 115 -9.79 -12.54 3.57
N ALA A 116 -10.46 -11.54 2.98
CA ALA A 116 -11.17 -11.68 1.71
C ALA A 116 -10.25 -11.59 0.48
N VAL A 117 -9.23 -10.75 0.51
CA VAL A 117 -8.35 -10.45 -0.64
C VAL A 117 -7.75 -11.69 -1.30
N PRO A 118 -7.19 -12.68 -0.56
CA PRO A 118 -6.59 -13.85 -1.22
C PRO A 118 -7.56 -14.64 -2.09
N GLY A 119 -8.84 -14.69 -1.72
CA GLY A 119 -9.88 -15.37 -2.51
C GLY A 119 -10.30 -14.61 -3.76
N LEU A 120 -10.03 -13.32 -3.82
CA LEU A 120 -10.43 -12.44 -4.92
C LEU A 120 -9.25 -12.02 -5.81
N TYR A 121 -8.04 -12.25 -5.36
CA TYR A 121 -6.86 -11.94 -6.15
C TYR A 121 -6.76 -12.85 -7.37
N LYS A 122 -6.83 -12.25 -8.55
CA LYS A 122 -6.67 -12.93 -9.84
C LYS A 122 -5.38 -12.40 -10.48
N PRO A 123 -4.25 -13.11 -10.31
CA PRO A 123 -3.01 -12.68 -10.94
C PRO A 123 -3.21 -12.62 -12.47
N GLU A 124 -2.72 -11.57 -13.10
CA GLU A 124 -2.63 -11.53 -14.55
C GLU A 124 -1.80 -12.73 -15.00
N ASN A 125 -2.27 -13.47 -15.99
CA ASN A 125 -1.54 -14.61 -16.56
C ASN A 125 -0.26 -14.08 -17.25
N LYS A 126 0.77 -13.81 -16.50
CA LYS A 126 2.11 -13.47 -16.98
C LYS A 126 2.90 -14.75 -17.26
N THR A 127 2.45 -15.57 -18.21
CA THR A 127 3.24 -16.72 -18.70
C THR A 127 4.50 -16.29 -19.48
N ALA A 128 4.58 -15.02 -19.89
CA ALA A 128 5.72 -14.51 -20.66
C ALA A 128 6.85 -13.91 -19.81
N ASP A 129 6.55 -13.34 -18.65
CA ASP A 129 7.45 -12.45 -17.92
C ASP A 129 8.47 -13.18 -17.01
N VAL A 130 8.14 -14.38 -16.55
CA VAL A 130 9.05 -15.18 -15.70
C VAL A 130 10.25 -15.72 -16.49
N THR A 131 10.07 -15.95 -17.79
CA THR A 131 11.13 -16.45 -18.67
C THR A 131 12.13 -15.34 -19.00
N GLU A 132 11.65 -14.11 -19.25
CA GLU A 132 12.52 -12.94 -19.48
C GLU A 132 13.28 -12.55 -18.22
N PHE A 133 12.64 -12.60 -17.05
CA PHE A 133 13.29 -12.32 -15.78
C PHE A 133 14.38 -13.36 -15.47
N ARG A 134 14.14 -14.64 -15.70
CA ARG A 134 15.16 -15.69 -15.57
C ARG A 134 16.33 -15.50 -16.55
N GLN A 135 16.06 -15.12 -17.79
CA GLN A 135 17.10 -14.84 -18.77
C GLN A 135 17.95 -13.62 -18.40
N SER A 136 17.33 -12.56 -17.83
CA SER A 136 18.09 -11.38 -17.38
C SER A 136 19.03 -11.69 -16.21
N LEU A 137 18.61 -12.58 -15.30
CA LEU A 137 19.47 -13.02 -14.18
C LEU A 137 20.64 -13.89 -14.65
N THR A 138 20.44 -14.70 -15.69
CA THR A 138 21.49 -15.57 -16.24
C THR A 138 22.53 -14.76 -17.03
N ASN A 139 22.10 -13.72 -17.73
CA ASN A 139 22.99 -12.86 -18.52
C ASN A 139 23.86 -11.90 -17.68
N ASN A 140 23.43 -11.57 -16.45
CA ASN A 140 24.20 -10.72 -15.55
C ASN A 140 25.23 -11.47 -14.69
N GLN A 141 25.32 -12.80 -14.80
CA GLN A 141 26.36 -13.59 -14.10
C GLN A 141 27.58 -13.93 -14.97
N ILE A 142 27.65 -13.41 -16.20
CA ILE A 142 28.75 -13.68 -17.16
C ILE A 142 29.49 -12.38 -17.55
N GLN A 143 29.61 -11.43 -16.63
CA GLN A 143 30.54 -10.30 -16.78
C GLN A 143 31.40 -10.12 -15.53
#